data_c245236dbee99b5afd0749690bca540b
#
_entry.id   c245236dbee99b5afd0749690bca540b
#
_cell.length_a   1.000
_cell.length_b   1.000
_cell.length_c   1.000
_cell.angle_alpha   90.00
_cell.angle_beta   90.00
_cell.angle_gamma   90.00
#
_symmetry.space_group_name_H-M   'P 1'
#
loop_
_entity.id
_entity.type
_entity.pdbx_description
1 polymer ?
#
loop_
_entity_poly.entity_id
_entity_poly.type
_entity_poly.pdbx_seq_one_letter_code
_entity_poly.pdbx_strand_id
1 'polypeptide(L)'
;MFARKILVVEDEKSLASNIKKNLQKLGYSVSEITEPGEEAIQKVVEIHPNLVLIDIRLNRKINGVQLADIIQNKLHVPIVYLIDRSEYKILQKNQLIEPFMYILKPFIESDLHFVIEMALYKHQSEKKLQEEKQRLTAIINSMGRAVIVTYANGCIQMMNPIAEIITGWKQSEAFGKDLVEVVNLVDKDVGEAIENLVTDVIEAGEVLNLPENCTLITKDGKEIPIGDNVAPLCDRDGNITGAVLVFQDITKRKETEAQLIRNAFYDGLTALPNRVLFLDRLRQAIERSKRKSDYYFGVLFLDLDNFKQINDRFGHGVGDDFLVAIARRLESCLRSGDTVARFGGDEFTVLLEDIKDVTDAINVARRIQDSLRLPLSLNGNQLYTTASIGIAWNCSSYEEPATLLQDADTAMYRAKRQGKATYAIF
;
A
#
# COMPACT_ATOMS: atom_id res chain seq x y z
N MET A 1 14.99 45.98 0.78
CA MET A 1 13.58 45.62 0.88
C MET A 1 12.83 46.39 -0.19
N PHE A 2 12.11 45.71 -1.08
CA PHE A 2 11.26 46.41 -2.05
C PHE A 2 10.10 47.05 -1.30
N ALA A 3 9.82 48.31 -1.60
CA ALA A 3 8.70 49.03 -0.99
C ALA A 3 7.38 48.30 -1.31
N ARG A 4 6.55 48.05 -0.26
CA ARG A 4 5.23 47.42 -0.46
C ARG A 4 4.35 48.28 -1.34
N LYS A 5 3.73 47.69 -2.35
CA LYS A 5 2.89 48.40 -3.34
C LYS A 5 1.46 48.48 -2.79
N ILE A 6 0.91 49.69 -2.74
CA ILE A 6 -0.47 49.94 -2.37
C ILE A 6 -1.21 50.62 -3.50
N LEU A 7 -2.38 50.08 -3.85
CA LEU A 7 -3.28 50.69 -4.81
C LEU A 7 -4.38 51.45 -4.04
N VAL A 8 -4.63 52.71 -4.44
CA VAL A 8 -5.67 53.54 -3.86
C VAL A 8 -6.76 53.76 -4.87
N VAL A 9 -8.00 53.36 -4.54
CA VAL A 9 -9.20 53.55 -5.39
C VAL A 9 -10.11 54.55 -4.69
N GLU A 10 -10.08 55.79 -5.16
CA GLU A 10 -10.78 56.92 -4.58
C GLU A 10 -11.18 57.88 -5.74
N ASP A 11 -12.44 58.30 -5.78
CA ASP A 11 -12.96 59.18 -6.86
C ASP A 11 -12.69 60.66 -6.59
N GLU A 12 -12.44 61.06 -5.34
CA GLU A 12 -12.05 62.45 -4.98
C GLU A 12 -10.53 62.64 -5.16
N LYS A 13 -10.13 63.33 -6.22
CA LYS A 13 -8.72 63.57 -6.58
C LYS A 13 -7.88 64.22 -5.49
N SER A 14 -8.48 65.13 -4.72
CA SER A 14 -7.81 65.82 -3.60
C SER A 14 -7.47 64.83 -2.47
N LEU A 15 -8.40 63.95 -2.15
CA LEU A 15 -8.25 62.95 -1.09
C LEU A 15 -7.28 61.85 -1.55
N ALA A 16 -7.42 61.31 -2.76
CA ALA A 16 -6.49 60.35 -3.36
C ALA A 16 -5.03 60.84 -3.35
N SER A 17 -4.80 62.07 -3.73
CA SER A 17 -3.47 62.69 -3.71
C SER A 17 -2.92 62.85 -2.27
N ASN A 18 -3.75 63.18 -1.31
CA ASN A 18 -3.36 63.30 0.09
C ASN A 18 -2.99 61.93 0.71
N ILE A 19 -3.82 60.90 0.43
CA ILE A 19 -3.55 59.54 0.86
C ILE A 19 -2.22 59.07 0.27
N LYS A 20 -2.00 59.27 -1.04
CA LYS A 20 -0.75 58.93 -1.69
C LYS A 20 0.47 59.54 -1.04
N LYS A 21 0.42 60.84 -0.74
CA LYS A 21 1.53 61.56 -0.09
C LYS A 21 1.82 61.00 1.30
N ASN A 22 0.80 60.70 2.10
CA ASN A 22 0.97 60.12 3.43
C ASN A 22 1.57 58.71 3.38
N LEU A 23 1.09 57.88 2.48
CA LEU A 23 1.62 56.50 2.28
C LEU A 23 3.07 56.53 1.75
N GLN A 24 3.42 57.44 0.88
CA GLN A 24 4.79 57.59 0.39
C GLN A 24 5.74 58.05 1.50
N LYS A 25 5.33 58.93 2.39
CA LYS A 25 6.12 59.27 3.60
C LYS A 25 6.37 58.09 4.51
N LEU A 26 5.40 57.18 4.60
CA LEU A 26 5.52 55.94 5.36
C LEU A 26 6.35 54.85 4.64
N GLY A 27 6.88 55.15 3.43
CA GLY A 27 7.77 54.25 2.69
C GLY A 27 7.06 53.25 1.76
N TYR A 28 5.75 53.40 1.53
CA TYR A 28 5.01 52.56 0.60
C TYR A 28 5.16 53.10 -0.84
N SER A 29 5.16 52.15 -1.83
CA SER A 29 5.02 52.52 -3.24
C SER A 29 3.53 52.57 -3.58
N VAL A 30 3.06 53.74 -4.04
CA VAL A 30 1.62 53.96 -4.18
C VAL A 30 1.27 54.25 -5.65
N SER A 31 0.30 53.52 -6.17
CA SER A 31 -0.38 53.82 -7.45
C SER A 31 -1.80 54.28 -7.12
N GLU A 32 -2.21 55.43 -7.67
CA GLU A 32 -3.54 55.94 -7.49
C GLU A 32 -4.42 55.66 -8.70
N ILE A 33 -5.71 55.42 -8.47
CA ILE A 33 -6.75 55.37 -9.51
C ILE A 33 -7.80 56.38 -9.13
N THR A 34 -8.09 57.25 -10.07
CA THR A 34 -9.12 58.28 -9.92
C THR A 34 -10.46 57.85 -10.48
N GLU A 35 -10.49 56.80 -11.27
CA GLU A 35 -11.71 56.25 -11.87
C GLU A 35 -11.97 54.80 -11.42
N PRO A 36 -12.94 54.58 -10.52
CA PRO A 36 -13.29 53.26 -10.06
C PRO A 36 -14.09 52.45 -11.09
N GLY A 37 -13.97 51.12 -11.02
CA GLY A 37 -14.69 50.19 -11.90
C GLY A 37 -13.78 49.12 -12.50
N GLU A 38 -14.02 48.74 -13.76
CA GLU A 38 -13.24 47.70 -14.47
C GLU A 38 -11.75 48.07 -14.56
N GLU A 39 -11.42 49.37 -14.63
CA GLU A 39 -10.04 49.86 -14.67
C GLU A 39 -9.28 49.53 -13.37
N ALA A 40 -9.94 49.58 -12.22
CA ALA A 40 -9.34 49.20 -10.97
C ALA A 40 -8.96 47.67 -10.93
N ILE A 41 -9.81 46.82 -11.48
CA ILE A 41 -9.53 45.38 -11.57
C ILE A 41 -8.34 45.11 -12.50
N GLN A 42 -8.31 45.79 -13.68
CA GLN A 42 -7.20 45.67 -14.62
C GLN A 42 -5.88 46.13 -14.00
N LYS A 43 -5.89 47.23 -13.25
CA LYS A 43 -4.72 47.74 -12.53
C LYS A 43 -4.24 46.81 -11.42
N VAL A 44 -5.13 46.15 -10.67
CA VAL A 44 -4.73 45.14 -9.67
C VAL A 44 -3.99 44.00 -10.35
N VAL A 45 -4.46 43.53 -11.51
CA VAL A 45 -3.81 42.47 -12.29
C VAL A 45 -2.47 42.94 -12.86
N GLU A 46 -2.35 44.19 -13.33
CA GLU A 46 -1.12 44.73 -13.94
C GLU A 46 -0.04 45.00 -12.89
N ILE A 47 -0.39 45.65 -11.78
CA ILE A 47 0.54 46.17 -10.79
C ILE A 47 0.89 45.14 -9.73
N HIS A 48 0.02 44.12 -9.47
CA HIS A 48 0.10 43.16 -8.40
C HIS A 48 0.37 43.84 -7.03
N PRO A 49 -0.57 44.72 -6.56
CA PRO A 49 -0.38 45.41 -5.29
C PRO A 49 -0.41 44.43 -4.12
N ASN A 50 0.27 44.80 -3.03
CA ASN A 50 0.23 44.03 -1.79
C ASN A 50 -1.06 44.30 -0.98
N LEU A 51 -1.72 45.45 -1.21
CA LEU A 51 -2.95 45.85 -0.57
C LEU A 51 -3.67 46.90 -1.44
N VAL A 52 -5.01 46.89 -1.36
CA VAL A 52 -5.85 47.90 -2.01
C VAL A 52 -6.62 48.69 -0.93
N LEU A 53 -6.53 50.01 -1.00
CA LEU A 53 -7.40 50.93 -0.24
C LEU A 53 -8.56 51.34 -1.15
N ILE A 54 -9.79 51.12 -0.69
CA ILE A 54 -10.99 51.40 -1.51
C ILE A 54 -11.94 52.28 -0.72
N ASP A 55 -12.36 53.40 -1.33
CA ASP A 55 -13.51 54.15 -0.81
C ASP A 55 -14.81 53.37 -1.06
N ILE A 56 -15.61 53.24 -0.05
CA ILE A 56 -16.92 52.61 -0.15
C ILE A 56 -17.88 53.44 -1.03
N ARG A 57 -17.80 54.75 -1.04
CA ARG A 57 -18.65 55.67 -1.78
C ARG A 57 -18.17 55.91 -3.20
N LEU A 58 -17.93 54.89 -3.94
CA LEU A 58 -17.64 55.09 -5.38
C LEU A 58 -18.94 55.39 -6.14
N ASN A 59 -19.04 56.60 -6.69
CA ASN A 59 -20.26 57.07 -7.39
C ASN A 59 -20.38 56.54 -8.85
N ARG A 60 -20.30 55.20 -9.04
CA ARG A 60 -20.39 54.58 -10.38
C ARG A 60 -21.17 53.29 -10.43
N LYS A 61 -21.21 52.61 -11.60
CA LYS A 61 -21.95 51.36 -11.84
C LYS A 61 -21.59 50.23 -10.87
N ILE A 62 -20.36 50.18 -10.35
CA ILE A 62 -19.88 49.20 -9.36
C ILE A 62 -19.57 49.99 -8.08
N ASN A 63 -20.20 49.65 -6.96
CA ASN A 63 -19.90 50.23 -5.69
C ASN A 63 -18.61 49.64 -5.08
N GLY A 64 -18.02 50.36 -4.07
CA GLY A 64 -16.75 49.95 -3.48
C GLY A 64 -16.79 48.54 -2.86
N VAL A 65 -17.93 48.11 -2.32
CA VAL A 65 -18.09 46.75 -1.73
C VAL A 65 -18.05 45.68 -2.79
N GLN A 66 -18.77 45.88 -3.91
CA GLN A 66 -18.75 44.92 -5.02
C GLN A 66 -17.37 44.78 -5.68
N LEU A 67 -16.68 45.91 -5.82
CA LEU A 67 -15.31 45.93 -6.34
C LEU A 67 -14.36 45.19 -5.42
N ALA A 68 -14.49 45.42 -4.12
CA ALA A 68 -13.70 44.77 -3.09
C ALA A 68 -13.91 43.24 -3.09
N ASP A 69 -15.15 42.79 -3.18
CA ASP A 69 -15.49 41.36 -3.23
C ASP A 69 -14.82 40.66 -4.43
N ILE A 70 -14.85 41.29 -5.60
CA ILE A 70 -14.16 40.78 -6.80
C ILE A 70 -12.65 40.70 -6.61
N ILE A 71 -12.01 41.73 -6.04
CA ILE A 71 -10.56 41.80 -5.84
C ILE A 71 -10.15 40.78 -4.77
N GLN A 72 -10.86 40.68 -3.66
CA GLN A 72 -10.53 39.78 -2.57
C GLN A 72 -10.75 38.32 -2.95
N ASN A 73 -11.89 37.97 -3.52
CA ASN A 73 -12.23 36.55 -3.81
C ASN A 73 -11.56 36.00 -5.08
N LYS A 74 -11.36 36.85 -6.12
CA LYS A 74 -10.75 36.40 -7.38
C LYS A 74 -9.24 36.64 -7.48
N LEU A 75 -8.74 37.70 -6.85
CA LEU A 75 -7.34 38.11 -6.97
C LEU A 75 -6.54 37.91 -5.68
N HIS A 76 -7.22 37.56 -4.58
CA HIS A 76 -6.62 37.28 -3.28
C HIS A 76 -5.71 38.41 -2.77
N VAL A 77 -6.10 39.66 -3.01
CA VAL A 77 -5.41 40.85 -2.51
C VAL A 77 -6.17 41.42 -1.32
N PRO A 78 -5.51 41.70 -0.19
CA PRO A 78 -6.18 42.26 0.99
C PRO A 78 -6.68 43.69 0.73
N ILE A 79 -7.84 43.99 1.31
CA ILE A 79 -8.53 45.26 1.12
C ILE A 79 -8.69 45.97 2.46
N VAL A 80 -8.53 47.28 2.42
CA VAL A 80 -8.89 48.20 3.52
C VAL A 80 -9.87 49.23 2.97
N TYR A 81 -11.02 49.32 3.60
CA TYR A 81 -12.05 50.28 3.24
C TYR A 81 -11.79 51.66 3.83
N LEU A 82 -12.01 52.71 3.04
CA LEU A 82 -12.10 54.07 3.48
C LEU A 82 -13.59 54.39 3.68
N ILE A 83 -14.00 54.76 4.91
CA ILE A 83 -15.41 54.94 5.23
C ILE A 83 -15.65 56.21 6.07
N ASP A 84 -16.83 56.82 5.90
CA ASP A 84 -17.27 57.93 6.76
C ASP A 84 -17.95 57.40 8.03
N ARG A 85 -17.95 58.26 9.08
CA ARG A 85 -18.61 57.91 10.34
C ARG A 85 -20.10 57.59 10.22
N SER A 86 -20.78 58.17 9.23
CA SER A 86 -22.20 57.90 8.96
C SER A 86 -22.45 56.51 8.44
N GLU A 87 -21.53 55.96 7.64
CA GLU A 87 -21.60 54.64 7.01
C GLU A 87 -21.19 53.51 7.92
N TYR A 88 -20.26 53.79 8.82
CA TYR A 88 -19.82 52.82 9.82
C TYR A 88 -20.98 52.15 10.58
N LYS A 89 -21.97 52.97 10.99
CA LYS A 89 -23.18 52.48 11.69
C LYS A 89 -24.02 51.50 10.84
N ILE A 90 -24.06 51.71 9.53
CA ILE A 90 -24.83 50.87 8.59
C ILE A 90 -24.12 49.56 8.33
N LEU A 91 -22.82 49.61 8.15
CA LEU A 91 -21.98 48.45 7.88
C LEU A 91 -21.86 47.49 9.07
N GLN A 92 -21.74 48.08 10.28
CA GLN A 92 -21.72 47.33 11.55
C GLN A 92 -23.06 46.59 11.79
N LYS A 93 -24.19 47.21 11.42
CA LYS A 93 -25.52 46.60 11.58
C LYS A 93 -25.75 45.40 10.68
N ASN A 94 -25.05 45.33 9.53
CA ASN A 94 -25.19 44.29 8.55
C ASN A 94 -24.05 43.24 8.55
N GLN A 95 -23.12 43.32 9.52
CA GLN A 95 -21.95 42.42 9.63
C GLN A 95 -21.11 42.26 8.33
N LEU A 96 -21.15 43.31 7.47
CA LEU A 96 -20.54 43.26 6.14
C LEU A 96 -19.03 43.54 6.11
N ILE A 97 -18.46 43.99 7.25
CA ILE A 97 -17.03 44.37 7.34
C ILE A 97 -16.44 43.88 8.66
N GLU A 98 -15.34 43.17 8.58
CA GLU A 98 -14.55 42.80 9.77
C GLU A 98 -13.88 44.03 10.41
N PRO A 99 -13.76 44.11 11.75
CA PRO A 99 -13.32 45.32 12.46
C PRO A 99 -11.97 45.91 12.07
N PHE A 100 -11.09 45.10 11.49
CA PHE A 100 -9.71 45.51 11.18
C PHE A 100 -9.48 45.86 9.69
N MET A 101 -10.54 45.96 8.88
CA MET A 101 -10.43 46.20 7.46
C MET A 101 -10.98 47.51 6.98
N TYR A 102 -11.06 48.53 7.88
CA TYR A 102 -11.52 49.85 7.51
C TYR A 102 -10.79 50.98 8.24
N ILE A 103 -10.77 52.16 7.63
CA ILE A 103 -10.25 53.42 8.17
C ILE A 103 -11.37 54.47 8.13
N LEU A 104 -11.63 55.09 9.26
CA LEU A 104 -12.64 56.17 9.40
C LEU A 104 -12.08 57.48 8.92
N LYS A 105 -12.79 58.16 8.01
CA LYS A 105 -12.51 59.54 7.61
C LYS A 105 -13.06 60.56 8.66
N PRO A 106 -12.33 61.64 9.00
CA PRO A 106 -10.94 61.93 8.68
C PRO A 106 -9.98 61.09 9.53
N PHE A 107 -8.86 60.67 8.95
CA PHE A 107 -7.82 59.87 9.58
C PHE A 107 -6.48 60.59 9.63
N ILE A 108 -5.61 60.15 10.52
CA ILE A 108 -4.22 60.63 10.63
C ILE A 108 -3.26 59.58 10.05
N GLU A 109 -2.01 59.98 9.83
CA GLU A 109 -0.97 59.13 9.20
C GLU A 109 -0.71 57.84 10.00
N SER A 110 -0.76 57.89 11.33
CA SER A 110 -0.61 56.71 12.21
C SER A 110 -1.72 55.69 12.03
N ASP A 111 -2.96 56.11 11.82
CA ASP A 111 -4.12 55.24 11.66
C ASP A 111 -3.98 54.46 10.34
N LEU A 112 -3.57 55.14 9.28
CA LEU A 112 -3.30 54.57 7.98
C LEU A 112 -2.22 53.49 8.07
N HIS A 113 -1.11 53.81 8.71
CA HIS A 113 -0.01 52.85 8.90
C HIS A 113 -0.43 51.63 9.67
N PHE A 114 -1.08 51.83 10.81
CA PHE A 114 -1.50 50.74 11.68
C PHE A 114 -2.47 49.77 11.01
N VAL A 115 -3.52 50.27 10.35
CA VAL A 115 -4.53 49.43 9.71
C VAL A 115 -3.94 48.67 8.49
N ILE A 116 -3.08 49.32 7.71
CA ILE A 116 -2.40 48.67 6.58
C ILE A 116 -1.50 47.52 7.05
N GLU A 117 -0.66 47.75 8.07
CA GLU A 117 0.22 46.69 8.59
C GLU A 117 -0.59 45.53 9.18
N MET A 118 -1.70 45.83 9.90
CA MET A 118 -2.60 44.82 10.44
C MET A 118 -3.27 44.00 9.34
N ALA A 119 -3.77 44.64 8.26
CA ALA A 119 -4.39 43.96 7.14
C ALA A 119 -3.40 43.06 6.39
N LEU A 120 -2.18 43.57 6.16
CA LEU A 120 -1.10 42.79 5.54
C LEU A 120 -0.68 41.61 6.40
N TYR A 121 -0.54 41.79 7.71
CA TYR A 121 -0.18 40.74 8.67
C TYR A 121 -1.25 39.64 8.69
N LYS A 122 -2.54 40.02 8.83
CA LYS A 122 -3.66 39.08 8.85
C LYS A 122 -3.68 38.24 7.54
N HIS A 123 -3.63 38.93 6.39
CA HIS A 123 -3.61 38.26 5.09
C HIS A 123 -2.43 37.26 4.94
N GLN A 124 -1.23 37.69 5.36
CA GLN A 124 -0.05 36.83 5.31
C GLN A 124 -0.18 35.63 6.26
N SER A 125 -0.79 35.79 7.44
CA SER A 125 -1.01 34.71 8.39
C SER A 125 -2.04 33.70 7.88
N GLU A 126 -3.15 34.17 7.30
CA GLU A 126 -4.18 33.33 6.69
C GLU A 126 -3.61 32.53 5.50
N LYS A 127 -2.84 33.19 4.65
CA LYS A 127 -2.17 32.56 3.51
C LYS A 127 -1.21 31.46 3.95
N LYS A 128 -0.38 31.75 4.96
CA LYS A 128 0.53 30.75 5.55
C LYS A 128 -0.22 29.54 6.10
N LEU A 129 -1.31 29.76 6.83
CA LEU A 129 -2.13 28.69 7.38
C LEU A 129 -2.74 27.85 6.28
N GLN A 130 -3.22 28.46 5.21
CA GLN A 130 -3.79 27.74 4.06
C GLN A 130 -2.73 26.96 3.29
N GLU A 131 -1.55 27.54 3.07
CA GLU A 131 -0.40 26.85 2.44
C GLU A 131 0.04 25.63 3.27
N GLU A 132 0.14 25.78 4.60
CA GLU A 132 0.49 24.71 5.53
C GLU A 132 -0.56 23.58 5.50
N LYS A 133 -1.85 23.94 5.55
CA LYS A 133 -2.94 22.97 5.43
C LYS A 133 -2.91 22.22 4.09
N GLN A 134 -2.69 22.93 2.99
CA GLN A 134 -2.57 22.29 1.67
C GLN A 134 -1.36 21.38 1.59
N ARG A 135 -0.22 21.78 2.16
CA ARG A 135 0.99 20.98 2.24
C ARG A 135 0.78 19.69 3.02
N LEU A 136 0.17 19.77 4.21
CA LEU A 136 -0.14 18.59 5.02
C LEU A 136 -1.09 17.64 4.30
N THR A 137 -2.14 18.17 3.66
CA THR A 137 -3.07 17.37 2.86
C THR A 137 -2.35 16.68 1.68
N ALA A 138 -1.47 17.39 0.99
CA ALA A 138 -0.69 16.82 -0.11
C ALA A 138 0.24 15.69 0.38
N ILE A 139 0.88 15.85 1.56
CA ILE A 139 1.72 14.82 2.17
C ILE A 139 0.89 13.56 2.45
N ILE A 140 -0.25 13.69 3.13
CA ILE A 140 -1.14 12.57 3.45
C ILE A 140 -1.62 11.86 2.18
N ASN A 141 -1.97 12.61 1.14
CA ASN A 141 -2.43 12.04 -0.13
C ASN A 141 -1.31 11.37 -0.94
N SER A 142 -0.05 11.77 -0.73
CA SER A 142 1.12 11.20 -1.44
C SER A 142 1.72 9.96 -0.76
N MET A 143 1.30 9.62 0.45
CA MET A 143 1.89 8.53 1.25
C MET A 143 1.67 7.12 0.66
N GLY A 144 0.80 6.94 -0.33
CA GLY A 144 0.50 5.63 -0.92
C GLY A 144 -0.20 4.65 0.06
N ARG A 145 -0.60 5.13 1.23
CA ARG A 145 -1.31 4.38 2.27
C ARG A 145 -2.69 4.96 2.53
N ALA A 146 -3.64 4.13 2.88
CA ALA A 146 -4.92 4.57 3.39
C ALA A 146 -4.75 5.20 4.77
N VAL A 147 -5.36 6.37 4.97
CA VAL A 147 -5.36 7.09 6.25
C VAL A 147 -6.79 7.46 6.58
N ILE A 148 -7.25 7.04 7.76
CA ILE A 148 -8.54 7.41 8.32
C ILE A 148 -8.30 8.00 9.69
N VAL A 149 -8.86 9.17 9.94
CA VAL A 149 -8.82 9.85 11.24
C VAL A 149 -10.20 9.80 11.86
N THR A 150 -10.26 9.49 13.15
CA THR A 150 -11.50 9.47 13.92
C THR A 150 -11.45 10.47 15.07
N TYR A 151 -12.61 10.86 15.56
CA TYR A 151 -12.76 11.46 16.87
C TYR A 151 -12.61 10.38 17.97
N ALA A 152 -12.52 10.81 19.24
CA ALA A 152 -12.43 9.91 20.39
C ALA A 152 -13.65 8.97 20.55
N ASN A 153 -14.80 9.33 19.98
CA ASN A 153 -16.00 8.50 19.97
C ASN A 153 -16.05 7.48 18.82
N GLY A 154 -14.96 7.31 18.06
CA GLY A 154 -14.89 6.38 16.92
C GLY A 154 -15.46 6.89 15.61
N CYS A 155 -16.14 8.06 15.59
CA CYS A 155 -16.70 8.61 14.36
C CYS A 155 -15.61 9.14 13.41
N ILE A 156 -15.73 8.85 12.13
CA ILE A 156 -14.77 9.26 11.10
C ILE A 156 -14.78 10.78 10.91
N GLN A 157 -13.61 11.39 11.04
CA GLN A 157 -13.36 12.81 10.79
C GLN A 157 -12.79 13.06 9.38
N MET A 158 -11.93 12.16 8.89
CA MET A 158 -11.23 12.33 7.61
C MET A 158 -10.82 10.98 7.03
N MET A 159 -10.89 10.88 5.71
CA MET A 159 -10.32 9.80 4.91
C MET A 159 -9.51 10.40 3.76
N ASN A 160 -8.34 9.85 3.48
CA ASN A 160 -7.61 10.24 2.28
C ASN A 160 -8.12 9.47 1.03
N PRO A 161 -7.78 9.92 -0.19
CA PRO A 161 -8.24 9.26 -1.43
C PRO A 161 -7.87 7.77 -1.52
N ILE A 162 -6.76 7.36 -0.92
CA ILE A 162 -6.35 5.94 -0.91
C ILE A 162 -7.30 5.11 -0.03
N ALA A 163 -7.70 5.65 1.13
CA ALA A 163 -8.70 5.00 1.98
C ALA A 163 -10.04 4.85 1.26
N GLU A 164 -10.48 5.87 0.49
CA GLU A 164 -11.69 5.77 -0.34
C GLU A 164 -11.60 4.62 -1.37
N ILE A 165 -10.45 4.50 -2.04
CA ILE A 165 -10.22 3.46 -3.06
C ILE A 165 -10.24 2.07 -2.43
N ILE A 166 -9.57 1.88 -1.29
CA ILE A 166 -9.43 0.56 -0.66
C ILE A 166 -10.74 0.14 0.02
N THR A 167 -11.43 1.05 0.72
CA THR A 167 -12.67 0.72 1.44
C THR A 167 -13.90 0.69 0.54
N GLY A 168 -13.87 1.40 -0.60
CA GLY A 168 -15.03 1.61 -1.48
C GLY A 168 -16.01 2.68 -0.98
N TRP A 169 -15.69 3.38 0.13
CA TRP A 169 -16.50 4.46 0.68
C TRP A 169 -15.94 5.82 0.27
N LYS A 170 -16.81 6.77 -0.05
CA LYS A 170 -16.39 8.17 -0.22
C LYS A 170 -16.32 8.89 1.12
N GLN A 171 -15.36 9.81 1.27
CA GLN A 171 -15.23 10.58 2.50
C GLN A 171 -16.54 11.31 2.86
N SER A 172 -17.26 11.85 1.87
CA SER A 172 -18.54 12.52 2.11
C SER A 172 -19.64 11.61 2.66
N GLU A 173 -19.56 10.31 2.39
CA GLU A 173 -20.52 9.30 2.89
C GLU A 173 -20.08 8.73 4.24
N ALA A 174 -18.76 8.65 4.47
CA ALA A 174 -18.15 8.09 5.67
C ALA A 174 -18.02 9.10 6.81
N PHE A 175 -17.99 10.39 6.51
CA PHE A 175 -17.88 11.44 7.52
C PHE A 175 -18.97 11.34 8.60
N GLY A 176 -18.56 11.30 9.85
CA GLY A 176 -19.44 11.20 11.01
C GLY A 176 -20.01 9.80 11.28
N LYS A 177 -19.76 8.80 10.43
CA LYS A 177 -20.09 7.39 10.70
C LYS A 177 -19.08 6.76 11.63
N ASP A 178 -19.51 5.71 12.33
CA ASP A 178 -18.59 4.89 13.11
C ASP A 178 -17.57 4.19 12.22
N LEU A 179 -16.33 4.09 12.69
CA LEU A 179 -15.25 3.43 11.94
C LEU A 179 -15.60 1.99 11.58
N VAL A 180 -16.24 1.26 12.48
CA VAL A 180 -16.62 -0.16 12.29
C VAL A 180 -17.61 -0.36 11.13
N GLU A 181 -18.49 0.63 10.87
CA GLU A 181 -19.42 0.56 9.73
C GLU A 181 -18.70 0.67 8.38
N VAL A 182 -17.60 1.42 8.33
CA VAL A 182 -16.87 1.76 7.10
C VAL A 182 -15.67 0.84 6.89
N VAL A 183 -15.02 0.46 7.99
CA VAL A 183 -13.81 -0.37 8.02
C VAL A 183 -14.14 -1.68 8.76
N ASN A 184 -14.79 -2.59 8.04
CA ASN A 184 -15.11 -3.91 8.57
C ASN A 184 -13.87 -4.81 8.48
N LEU A 185 -13.24 -5.07 9.62
CA LEU A 185 -12.01 -5.87 9.72
C LEU A 185 -12.30 -7.25 10.33
N VAL A 186 -11.67 -8.26 9.76
CA VAL A 186 -11.75 -9.64 10.23
C VAL A 186 -10.34 -10.20 10.41
N ASP A 187 -10.06 -10.78 11.57
CA ASP A 187 -8.87 -11.61 11.77
C ASP A 187 -9.14 -13.01 11.20
N LYS A 188 -8.41 -13.37 10.14
CA LYS A 188 -8.60 -14.68 9.48
C LYS A 188 -8.07 -15.86 10.28
N ASP A 189 -7.20 -15.65 11.26
CA ASP A 189 -6.66 -16.73 12.10
C ASP A 189 -7.68 -17.17 13.14
N VAL A 190 -8.43 -16.22 13.70
CA VAL A 190 -9.45 -16.47 14.73
C VAL A 190 -10.86 -16.57 14.11
N GLY A 191 -11.07 -15.90 12.97
CA GLY A 191 -12.37 -15.83 12.29
C GLY A 191 -13.35 -14.83 12.92
N GLU A 192 -12.84 -13.89 13.75
CA GLU A 192 -13.64 -12.91 14.47
C GLU A 192 -13.49 -11.50 13.88
N ALA A 193 -14.56 -10.70 14.00
CA ALA A 193 -14.53 -9.29 13.63
C ALA A 193 -13.72 -8.47 14.65
N ILE A 194 -12.98 -7.47 14.16
CA ILE A 194 -12.19 -6.55 14.98
C ILE A 194 -13.02 -5.26 15.17
N GLU A 195 -13.68 -5.12 16.31
CA GLU A 195 -14.67 -4.04 16.49
C GLU A 195 -14.15 -2.85 17.34
N ASN A 196 -13.21 -3.09 18.26
CA ASN A 196 -12.87 -2.10 19.31
C ASN A 196 -11.56 -1.33 19.07
N LEU A 197 -11.04 -1.28 17.86
CA LEU A 197 -9.73 -0.68 17.55
C LEU A 197 -9.52 0.72 18.10
N VAL A 198 -10.52 1.61 17.98
CA VAL A 198 -10.40 2.99 18.46
C VAL A 198 -10.41 3.04 19.98
N THR A 199 -11.30 2.29 20.60
CA THR A 199 -11.39 2.20 22.07
C THR A 199 -10.11 1.64 22.67
N ASP A 200 -9.61 0.54 22.10
CA ASP A 200 -8.39 -0.14 22.56
C ASP A 200 -7.16 0.79 22.48
N VAL A 201 -7.03 1.55 21.39
CA VAL A 201 -5.94 2.52 21.20
C VAL A 201 -6.05 3.70 22.17
N ILE A 202 -7.27 4.18 22.43
CA ILE A 202 -7.51 5.30 23.36
C ILE A 202 -7.20 4.83 24.80
N GLU A 203 -7.61 3.64 25.18
CA GLU A 203 -7.36 3.09 26.52
C GLU A 203 -5.89 2.75 26.74
N ALA A 204 -5.23 2.16 25.74
CA ALA A 204 -3.80 1.84 25.81
C ALA A 204 -2.91 3.08 25.76
N GLY A 205 -3.33 4.14 25.05
CA GLY A 205 -2.52 5.34 24.78
C GLY A 205 -1.29 5.10 23.92
N GLU A 206 -1.20 3.94 23.27
CA GLU A 206 -0.06 3.49 22.47
C GLU A 206 -0.51 3.03 21.08
N VAL A 207 0.46 2.89 20.17
CA VAL A 207 0.22 2.39 18.81
C VAL A 207 -0.07 0.89 18.86
N LEU A 208 -1.19 0.47 18.29
CA LEU A 208 -1.57 -0.94 18.14
C LEU A 208 -1.40 -1.40 16.69
N ASN A 209 -0.73 -2.53 16.48
CA ASN A 209 -0.60 -3.15 15.17
C ASN A 209 -1.84 -3.98 14.85
N LEU A 210 -2.26 -3.97 13.58
CA LEU A 210 -3.27 -4.91 13.11
C LEU A 210 -2.70 -6.34 13.10
N PRO A 211 -3.55 -7.38 13.29
CA PRO A 211 -3.13 -8.77 13.15
C PRO A 211 -2.50 -9.08 11.80
N GLU A 212 -1.57 -10.05 11.74
CA GLU A 212 -0.87 -10.42 10.49
C GLU A 212 -1.81 -10.87 9.37
N ASN A 213 -2.91 -11.54 9.72
CA ASN A 213 -3.92 -12.01 8.79
C ASN A 213 -5.21 -11.17 8.80
N CYS A 214 -5.08 -9.86 9.06
CA CYS A 214 -6.19 -8.92 9.02
C CYS A 214 -6.69 -8.74 7.59
N THR A 215 -8.01 -8.83 7.42
CA THR A 215 -8.70 -8.67 6.14
C THR A 215 -9.78 -7.62 6.26
N LEU A 216 -9.77 -6.65 5.36
CA LEU A 216 -10.82 -5.66 5.19
C LEU A 216 -11.91 -6.21 4.28
N ILE A 217 -13.17 -6.11 4.71
CA ILE A 217 -14.34 -6.34 3.86
C ILE A 217 -14.81 -4.98 3.36
N THR A 218 -14.68 -4.74 2.05
CA THR A 218 -15.04 -3.48 1.41
C THR A 218 -16.55 -3.29 1.33
N LYS A 219 -17.00 -2.08 0.96
CA LYS A 219 -18.42 -1.74 0.80
C LYS A 219 -19.17 -2.67 -0.17
N ASP A 220 -18.51 -3.17 -1.19
CA ASP A 220 -19.02 -4.12 -2.19
C ASP A 220 -18.80 -5.59 -1.83
N GLY A 221 -18.30 -5.88 -0.62
CA GLY A 221 -18.11 -7.23 -0.10
C GLY A 221 -16.84 -7.93 -0.56
N LYS A 222 -15.90 -7.22 -1.20
CA LYS A 222 -14.61 -7.76 -1.57
C LYS A 222 -13.70 -7.88 -0.35
N GLU A 223 -12.99 -9.00 -0.23
CA GLU A 223 -11.98 -9.21 0.80
C GLU A 223 -10.60 -8.73 0.34
N ILE A 224 -9.97 -7.83 1.11
CA ILE A 224 -8.63 -7.30 0.83
C ILE A 224 -7.76 -7.52 2.07
N PRO A 225 -6.67 -8.28 1.99
CA PRO A 225 -5.72 -8.39 3.09
C PRO A 225 -5.04 -7.03 3.29
N ILE A 226 -5.11 -6.54 4.51
CA ILE A 226 -4.49 -5.27 4.89
C ILE A 226 -3.50 -5.47 6.04
N GLY A 227 -2.57 -4.55 6.15
CA GLY A 227 -1.63 -4.50 7.27
C GLY A 227 -1.28 -3.06 7.58
N ASP A 228 -0.97 -2.79 8.80
CA ASP A 228 -0.32 -1.64 9.40
C ASP A 228 -0.80 -1.42 10.85
N ASN A 229 -1.16 -0.18 11.26
CA ASN A 229 -1.42 0.12 12.66
C ASN A 229 -2.52 1.17 12.86
N VAL A 230 -2.93 1.29 14.13
CA VAL A 230 -3.77 2.36 14.65
C VAL A 230 -3.00 3.09 15.73
N ALA A 231 -2.99 4.41 15.70
CA ALA A 231 -2.27 5.27 16.63
C ALA A 231 -3.22 6.26 17.29
N PRO A 232 -3.01 6.63 18.58
CA PRO A 232 -3.78 7.69 19.22
C PRO A 232 -3.42 9.06 18.61
N LEU A 233 -4.43 9.90 18.41
CA LEU A 233 -4.25 11.31 18.02
C LEU A 233 -4.32 12.18 19.27
N CYS A 234 -3.21 12.86 19.60
CA CYS A 234 -3.12 13.71 20.77
C CYS A 234 -3.13 15.20 20.40
N ASP A 235 -3.70 16.03 21.28
CA ASP A 235 -3.59 17.47 21.21
C ASP A 235 -2.21 17.95 21.74
N ARG A 236 -2.01 19.30 21.79
CA ARG A 236 -0.76 19.89 22.27
C ARG A 236 -0.49 19.66 23.76
N ASP A 237 -1.52 19.38 24.53
CA ASP A 237 -1.46 19.13 25.96
C ASP A 237 -1.31 17.63 26.29
N GLY A 238 -1.27 16.78 25.26
CA GLY A 238 -1.12 15.32 25.37
C GLY A 238 -2.42 14.58 25.60
N ASN A 239 -3.59 15.23 25.51
CA ASN A 239 -4.87 14.55 25.64
C ASN A 239 -5.23 13.85 24.32
N ILE A 240 -5.73 12.62 24.40
CA ILE A 240 -6.16 11.87 23.22
C ILE A 240 -7.49 12.42 22.70
N THR A 241 -7.49 12.91 21.48
CA THR A 241 -8.65 13.51 20.80
C THR A 241 -9.29 12.60 19.77
N GLY A 242 -8.65 11.47 19.45
CA GLY A 242 -9.11 10.51 18.47
C GLY A 242 -8.07 9.44 18.17
N ALA A 243 -8.22 8.79 17.02
CA ALA A 243 -7.27 7.82 16.52
C ALA A 243 -6.99 8.02 15.02
N VAL A 244 -5.84 7.55 14.59
CA VAL A 244 -5.44 7.52 13.19
C VAL A 244 -5.19 6.06 12.79
N LEU A 245 -6.02 5.52 11.92
CA LEU A 245 -5.83 4.23 11.30
C LEU A 245 -5.05 4.42 10.00
N VAL A 246 -3.89 3.78 9.91
CA VAL A 246 -3.07 3.72 8.69
C VAL A 246 -3.05 2.28 8.22
N PHE A 247 -3.31 2.05 6.92
CA PHE A 247 -3.27 0.70 6.36
C PHE A 247 -2.96 0.69 4.87
N GLN A 248 -2.55 -0.47 4.38
CA GLN A 248 -2.28 -0.68 2.96
C GLN A 248 -2.79 -2.05 2.51
N ASP A 249 -3.16 -2.15 1.23
CA ASP A 249 -3.41 -3.44 0.58
C ASP A 249 -2.08 -4.20 0.45
N ILE A 250 -1.99 -5.34 1.13
CA ILE A 250 -0.81 -6.22 1.11
C ILE A 250 -1.00 -7.45 0.23
N THR A 251 -2.01 -7.49 -0.63
CA THR A 251 -2.31 -8.63 -1.53
C THR A 251 -1.07 -9.01 -2.33
N LYS A 252 -0.50 -8.05 -3.05
CA LYS A 252 0.69 -8.28 -3.88
C LYS A 252 1.91 -8.74 -3.07
N ARG A 253 2.06 -8.23 -1.85
CA ARG A 253 3.16 -8.65 -0.95
C ARG A 253 2.97 -10.10 -0.53
N LYS A 254 1.76 -10.50 -0.08
CA LYS A 254 1.45 -11.89 0.32
C LYS A 254 1.57 -12.87 -0.86
N GLU A 255 1.11 -12.48 -2.05
CA GLU A 255 1.28 -13.28 -3.27
C GLU A 255 2.76 -13.47 -3.62
N THR A 256 3.55 -12.40 -3.55
CA THR A 256 5.00 -12.48 -3.80
C THR A 256 5.70 -13.37 -2.77
N GLU A 257 5.36 -13.24 -1.50
CA GLU A 257 5.93 -14.04 -0.42
C GLU A 257 5.56 -15.52 -0.57
N ALA A 258 4.30 -15.83 -0.87
CA ALA A 258 3.85 -17.19 -1.17
C ALA A 258 4.57 -17.77 -2.40
N GLN A 259 4.79 -16.95 -3.44
CA GLN A 259 5.53 -17.36 -4.62
C GLN A 259 7.01 -17.62 -4.33
N LEU A 260 7.64 -16.78 -3.48
CA LEU A 260 9.02 -16.97 -3.05
C LEU A 260 9.18 -18.27 -2.26
N ILE A 261 8.28 -18.56 -1.32
CA ILE A 261 8.25 -19.81 -0.57
C ILE A 261 8.08 -21.00 -1.54
N ARG A 262 7.13 -20.88 -2.48
CA ARG A 262 6.91 -21.92 -3.48
C ARG A 262 8.16 -22.17 -4.33
N ASN A 263 8.81 -21.12 -4.84
CA ASN A 263 10.02 -21.25 -5.63
C ASN A 263 11.22 -21.79 -4.84
N ALA A 264 11.29 -21.49 -3.55
CA ALA A 264 12.36 -21.98 -2.69
C ALA A 264 12.27 -23.48 -2.40
N PHE A 265 11.05 -24.05 -2.34
CA PHE A 265 10.81 -25.41 -1.87
C PHE A 265 10.19 -26.36 -2.89
N TYR A 266 9.66 -25.86 -4.01
CA TYR A 266 8.98 -26.65 -5.02
C TYR A 266 9.59 -26.44 -6.41
N ASP A 267 9.52 -27.49 -7.25
CA ASP A 267 9.91 -27.42 -8.65
C ASP A 267 8.87 -26.64 -9.48
N GLY A 268 9.32 -25.63 -10.20
CA GLY A 268 8.45 -24.70 -10.93
C GLY A 268 7.63 -25.35 -12.06
N LEU A 269 8.07 -26.49 -12.60
CA LEU A 269 7.37 -27.20 -13.67
C LEU A 269 6.35 -28.19 -13.12
N THR A 270 6.77 -29.07 -12.23
CA THR A 270 5.97 -30.21 -11.76
C THR A 270 5.17 -29.92 -10.49
N ALA A 271 5.47 -28.81 -9.81
CA ALA A 271 4.95 -28.46 -8.49
C ALA A 271 5.28 -29.48 -7.37
N LEU A 272 6.12 -30.48 -7.64
CA LEU A 272 6.67 -31.37 -6.62
C LEU A 272 7.66 -30.65 -5.71
N PRO A 273 7.90 -31.14 -4.49
CA PRO A 273 9.07 -30.76 -3.73
C PRO A 273 10.34 -30.72 -4.58
N ASN A 274 11.13 -29.67 -4.41
CA ASN A 274 12.44 -29.59 -5.05
C ASN A 274 13.51 -30.27 -4.19
N ARG A 275 14.75 -30.22 -4.66
CA ARG A 275 15.90 -30.80 -3.95
C ARG A 275 16.06 -30.25 -2.52
N VAL A 276 15.78 -28.95 -2.30
CA VAL A 276 15.94 -28.31 -0.98
C VAL A 276 14.94 -28.89 0.01
N LEU A 277 13.65 -28.93 -0.34
CA LEU A 277 12.63 -29.48 0.55
C LEU A 277 12.81 -30.99 0.76
N PHE A 278 13.24 -31.73 -0.25
CA PHE A 278 13.53 -33.16 -0.10
C PHE A 278 14.67 -33.41 0.88
N LEU A 279 15.76 -32.67 0.79
CA LEU A 279 16.91 -32.79 1.71
C LEU A 279 16.52 -32.45 3.15
N ASP A 280 15.65 -31.46 3.34
CA ASP A 280 15.15 -31.12 4.66
C ASP A 280 14.32 -32.26 5.26
N ARG A 281 13.37 -32.83 4.50
CA ARG A 281 12.58 -33.98 4.94
C ARG A 281 13.44 -35.21 5.22
N LEU A 282 14.43 -35.46 4.37
CA LEU A 282 15.37 -36.57 4.55
C LEU A 282 16.21 -36.40 5.84
N ARG A 283 16.64 -35.18 6.13
CA ARG A 283 17.33 -34.87 7.40
C ARG A 283 16.43 -35.14 8.60
N GLN A 284 15.17 -34.75 8.53
CA GLN A 284 14.18 -35.03 9.58
C GLN A 284 13.95 -36.52 9.77
N ALA A 285 13.90 -37.32 8.67
CA ALA A 285 13.79 -38.76 8.73
C ALA A 285 15.02 -39.42 9.38
N ILE A 286 16.24 -38.95 9.06
CA ILE A 286 17.48 -39.38 9.72
C ILE A 286 17.45 -39.07 11.20
N GLU A 287 17.09 -37.87 11.60
CA GLU A 287 17.01 -37.48 13.01
C GLU A 287 15.92 -38.27 13.76
N ARG A 288 14.83 -38.61 13.10
CA ARG A 288 13.77 -39.48 13.67
C ARG A 288 14.27 -40.89 13.89
N SER A 289 15.03 -41.47 12.96
CA SER A 289 15.58 -42.82 13.10
C SER A 289 16.61 -42.95 14.23
N LYS A 290 17.35 -41.89 14.53
CA LYS A 290 18.26 -41.83 15.71
C LYS A 290 17.54 -41.90 17.05
N ARG A 291 16.31 -41.36 17.10
CA ARG A 291 15.49 -41.30 18.33
C ARG A 291 14.61 -42.52 18.50
N LYS A 292 14.22 -43.18 17.40
CA LYS A 292 13.25 -44.26 17.39
C LYS A 292 13.83 -45.46 16.65
N SER A 293 14.21 -46.48 17.40
CA SER A 293 14.94 -47.66 16.89
C SER A 293 14.13 -48.54 15.94
N ASP A 294 12.81 -48.46 15.96
CA ASP A 294 11.88 -49.18 15.09
C ASP A 294 11.38 -48.35 13.89
N TYR A 295 11.96 -47.17 13.66
CA TYR A 295 11.64 -46.35 12.53
C TYR A 295 12.66 -46.54 11.40
N TYR A 296 12.19 -47.09 10.30
CA TYR A 296 12.99 -47.28 9.08
C TYR A 296 12.42 -46.46 7.96
N PHE A 297 13.30 -45.98 7.08
CA PHE A 297 12.94 -45.20 5.92
C PHE A 297 13.81 -45.61 4.72
N GLY A 298 13.32 -45.34 3.50
CA GLY A 298 14.05 -45.62 2.28
C GLY A 298 14.04 -44.47 1.31
N VAL A 299 15.09 -44.36 0.52
CA VAL A 299 15.21 -43.38 -0.58
C VAL A 299 15.29 -44.15 -1.92
N LEU A 300 14.44 -43.72 -2.83
CA LEU A 300 14.52 -44.16 -4.23
C LEU A 300 15.05 -43.00 -5.07
N PHE A 301 16.07 -43.22 -5.87
CA PHE A 301 16.54 -42.27 -6.86
C PHE A 301 16.16 -42.81 -8.26
N LEU A 302 15.43 -42.01 -9.02
CA LEU A 302 14.85 -42.39 -10.31
C LEU A 302 15.35 -41.50 -11.41
N ASP A 303 15.62 -42.09 -12.59
CA ASP A 303 15.93 -41.37 -13.81
C ASP A 303 15.07 -41.95 -14.94
N LEU A 304 14.38 -41.09 -15.68
CA LEU A 304 13.48 -41.48 -16.76
C LEU A 304 14.29 -41.95 -17.99
N ASP A 305 14.15 -43.18 -18.34
CA ASP A 305 14.90 -43.78 -19.45
C ASP A 305 14.50 -43.11 -20.76
N ASN A 306 15.52 -42.65 -21.54
CA ASN A 306 15.38 -42.09 -22.87
C ASN A 306 14.53 -40.80 -22.96
N PHE A 307 14.36 -40.06 -21.91
CA PHE A 307 13.61 -38.79 -21.91
C PHE A 307 14.15 -37.78 -22.95
N LYS A 308 15.45 -37.74 -23.18
CA LYS A 308 16.06 -36.92 -24.24
C LYS A 308 15.45 -37.18 -25.62
N GLN A 309 15.13 -38.45 -25.95
CA GLN A 309 14.52 -38.78 -27.24
C GLN A 309 13.10 -38.23 -27.38
N ILE A 310 12.36 -38.07 -26.26
CA ILE A 310 11.05 -37.42 -26.25
C ILE A 310 11.22 -35.96 -26.63
N ASN A 311 12.17 -35.24 -25.99
CA ASN A 311 12.48 -33.85 -26.31
C ASN A 311 12.93 -33.66 -27.75
N ASP A 312 13.85 -34.52 -28.23
CA ASP A 312 14.41 -34.45 -29.57
C ASP A 312 13.34 -34.70 -30.66
N ARG A 313 12.36 -35.55 -30.37
CA ARG A 313 11.30 -35.93 -31.33
C ARG A 313 10.07 -35.02 -31.28
N PHE A 314 9.65 -34.56 -30.12
CA PHE A 314 8.37 -33.88 -29.93
C PHE A 314 8.52 -32.43 -29.45
N GLY A 315 9.76 -31.98 -29.19
CA GLY A 315 10.08 -30.66 -28.68
C GLY A 315 9.97 -30.54 -27.15
N HIS A 316 10.61 -29.51 -26.59
CA HIS A 316 10.70 -29.29 -25.15
C HIS A 316 9.33 -29.07 -24.47
N GLY A 317 8.38 -28.43 -25.17
CA GLY A 317 7.03 -28.21 -24.60
C GLY A 317 6.29 -29.52 -24.31
N VAL A 318 6.39 -30.51 -25.21
CA VAL A 318 5.82 -31.85 -25.00
C VAL A 318 6.60 -32.61 -23.93
N GLY A 319 7.92 -32.39 -23.82
CA GLY A 319 8.74 -32.93 -22.75
C GLY A 319 8.36 -32.39 -21.39
N ASP A 320 8.04 -31.10 -21.29
CA ASP A 320 7.57 -30.46 -20.06
C ASP A 320 6.19 -31.01 -19.62
N ASP A 321 5.22 -31.10 -20.55
CA ASP A 321 3.93 -31.73 -20.29
C ASP A 321 4.08 -33.20 -19.85
N PHE A 322 5.04 -33.91 -20.45
CA PHE A 322 5.36 -35.28 -20.10
C PHE A 322 5.90 -35.40 -18.67
N LEU A 323 6.83 -34.51 -18.25
CA LEU A 323 7.37 -34.49 -16.88
C LEU A 323 6.28 -34.19 -15.84
N VAL A 324 5.35 -33.26 -16.15
CA VAL A 324 4.18 -32.99 -15.30
C VAL A 324 3.28 -34.22 -15.15
N ALA A 325 3.04 -34.94 -16.25
CA ALA A 325 2.23 -36.17 -16.22
C ALA A 325 2.93 -37.31 -15.44
N ILE A 326 4.24 -37.44 -15.59
CA ILE A 326 5.06 -38.38 -14.79
C ILE A 326 5.01 -38.04 -13.32
N ALA A 327 5.17 -36.77 -12.96
CA ALA A 327 5.09 -36.30 -11.56
C ALA A 327 3.79 -36.77 -10.90
N ARG A 328 2.64 -36.52 -11.53
CA ARG A 328 1.32 -36.94 -11.03
C ARG A 328 1.21 -38.47 -10.92
N ARG A 329 1.79 -39.19 -11.86
CA ARG A 329 1.81 -40.63 -11.85
C ARG A 329 2.65 -41.19 -10.69
N LEU A 330 3.80 -40.59 -10.43
CA LEU A 330 4.63 -40.92 -9.27
C LEU A 330 3.91 -40.64 -7.95
N GLU A 331 3.27 -39.50 -7.83
CA GLU A 331 2.46 -39.19 -6.67
C GLU A 331 1.37 -40.25 -6.40
N SER A 332 0.66 -40.66 -7.45
CA SER A 332 -0.37 -41.72 -7.33
C SER A 332 0.16 -43.08 -6.91
N CYS A 333 1.47 -43.30 -7.06
CA CYS A 333 2.16 -44.50 -6.60
C CYS A 333 2.59 -44.42 -5.12
N LEU A 334 2.27 -43.38 -4.37
CA LEU A 334 2.75 -43.15 -3.02
C LEU A 334 1.59 -42.95 -2.02
N ARG A 335 1.84 -43.18 -0.75
CA ARG A 335 0.89 -42.88 0.32
C ARG A 335 1.13 -41.49 0.90
N SER A 336 0.22 -40.96 1.68
CA SER A 336 0.26 -39.57 2.19
C SER A 336 1.46 -39.26 3.09
N GLY A 337 2.19 -40.25 3.60
CA GLY A 337 3.40 -40.02 4.40
C GLY A 337 4.68 -40.01 3.57
N ASP A 338 4.64 -40.48 2.33
CA ASP A 338 5.80 -40.51 1.45
C ASP A 338 6.00 -39.16 0.74
N THR A 339 7.23 -38.88 0.32
CA THR A 339 7.55 -37.65 -0.44
C THR A 339 8.15 -38.03 -1.78
N VAL A 340 7.58 -37.50 -2.88
CA VAL A 340 8.26 -37.49 -4.19
C VAL A 340 8.78 -36.07 -4.44
N ALA A 341 9.96 -35.97 -5.05
CA ALA A 341 10.58 -34.70 -5.41
C ALA A 341 11.21 -34.79 -6.79
N ARG A 342 11.35 -33.65 -7.47
CA ARG A 342 12.12 -33.55 -8.71
C ARG A 342 13.43 -32.82 -8.43
N PHE A 343 14.56 -33.44 -8.76
CA PHE A 343 15.89 -32.87 -8.54
C PHE A 343 16.36 -32.01 -9.70
N GLY A 344 15.87 -32.25 -10.90
CA GLY A 344 16.18 -31.50 -12.12
C GLY A 344 16.11 -32.42 -13.35
N GLY A 345 15.91 -31.85 -14.53
CA GLY A 345 15.81 -32.65 -15.76
C GLY A 345 14.77 -33.78 -15.65
N ASP A 346 15.23 -34.99 -15.82
CA ASP A 346 14.49 -36.26 -15.74
C ASP A 346 14.71 -37.03 -14.44
N GLU A 347 15.33 -36.43 -13.43
CA GLU A 347 15.65 -37.06 -12.16
C GLU A 347 14.57 -36.78 -11.09
N PHE A 348 14.05 -37.84 -10.51
CA PHE A 348 13.10 -37.80 -9.38
C PHE A 348 13.64 -38.60 -8.21
N THR A 349 13.23 -38.21 -7.01
CA THR A 349 13.56 -38.88 -5.77
C THR A 349 12.30 -39.16 -4.96
N VAL A 350 12.29 -40.26 -4.24
CA VAL A 350 11.19 -40.63 -3.35
C VAL A 350 11.77 -40.92 -1.97
N LEU A 351 11.19 -40.34 -0.95
CA LEU A 351 11.42 -40.67 0.46
C LEU A 351 10.22 -41.49 0.96
N LEU A 352 10.46 -42.72 1.36
CA LEU A 352 9.49 -43.61 1.98
C LEU A 352 9.71 -43.58 3.49
N GLU A 353 8.76 -43.10 4.23
CA GLU A 353 8.84 -43.02 5.69
C GLU A 353 8.14 -44.25 6.34
N ASP A 354 8.61 -44.70 7.52
CA ASP A 354 7.99 -45.75 8.30
C ASP A 354 7.74 -47.04 7.50
N ILE A 355 8.78 -47.52 6.84
CA ILE A 355 8.81 -48.83 6.16
C ILE A 355 9.18 -49.92 7.17
N LYS A 356 8.78 -51.15 6.92
CA LYS A 356 9.12 -52.30 7.80
C LYS A 356 10.49 -52.89 7.48
N ASP A 357 10.77 -52.99 6.20
CA ASP A 357 12.03 -53.52 5.68
C ASP A 357 12.24 -53.05 4.22
N VAL A 358 13.32 -53.45 3.62
CA VAL A 358 13.65 -53.09 2.24
C VAL A 358 12.60 -53.61 1.24
N THR A 359 11.82 -54.60 1.57
CA THR A 359 10.77 -55.16 0.69
C THR A 359 9.69 -54.15 0.40
N ASP A 360 9.35 -53.28 1.36
CA ASP A 360 8.41 -52.22 1.19
C ASP A 360 8.92 -51.23 0.10
N ALA A 361 10.19 -50.83 0.13
CA ALA A 361 10.80 -49.97 -0.87
C ALA A 361 10.84 -50.66 -2.26
N ILE A 362 11.13 -51.96 -2.31
CA ILE A 362 11.09 -52.78 -3.56
C ILE A 362 9.67 -52.78 -4.13
N ASN A 363 8.66 -52.97 -3.29
CA ASN A 363 7.26 -53.01 -3.74
C ASN A 363 6.84 -51.66 -4.33
N VAL A 364 7.26 -50.54 -3.75
CA VAL A 364 7.02 -49.20 -4.29
C VAL A 364 7.76 -49.03 -5.62
N ALA A 365 9.03 -49.42 -5.71
CA ALA A 365 9.79 -49.35 -6.96
C ALA A 365 9.14 -50.15 -8.08
N ARG A 366 8.63 -51.37 -7.82
CA ARG A 366 7.87 -52.15 -8.78
C ARG A 366 6.57 -51.47 -9.21
N ARG A 367 5.78 -50.94 -8.25
CA ARG A 367 4.56 -50.22 -8.55
C ARG A 367 4.81 -49.02 -9.45
N ILE A 368 5.88 -48.26 -9.20
CA ILE A 368 6.31 -47.13 -10.05
C ILE A 368 6.65 -47.65 -11.46
N GLN A 369 7.45 -48.70 -11.57
CA GLN A 369 7.81 -49.29 -12.88
C GLN A 369 6.60 -49.75 -13.67
N ASP A 370 5.68 -50.47 -13.05
CA ASP A 370 4.46 -50.96 -13.70
C ASP A 370 3.57 -49.79 -14.16
N SER A 371 3.47 -48.73 -13.33
CA SER A 371 2.75 -47.53 -13.69
C SER A 371 3.39 -46.78 -14.86
N LEU A 372 4.72 -46.66 -14.91
CA LEU A 372 5.44 -45.97 -15.99
C LEU A 372 5.39 -46.71 -17.34
N ARG A 373 5.24 -48.02 -17.34
CA ARG A 373 5.04 -48.81 -18.55
C ARG A 373 3.73 -48.52 -19.30
N LEU A 374 2.73 -47.98 -18.59
CA LEU A 374 1.47 -47.58 -19.20
C LEU A 374 1.66 -46.33 -20.06
N PRO A 375 1.08 -46.29 -21.28
CA PRO A 375 1.23 -45.11 -22.14
C PRO A 375 0.67 -43.83 -21.51
N LEU A 376 1.29 -42.72 -21.84
CA LEU A 376 0.81 -41.38 -21.57
C LEU A 376 0.25 -40.76 -22.84
N SER A 377 -1.04 -40.41 -22.84
CA SER A 377 -1.67 -39.72 -23.97
C SER A 377 -1.51 -38.21 -23.80
N LEU A 378 -0.63 -37.60 -24.60
CA LEU A 378 -0.37 -36.17 -24.57
C LEU A 378 -0.48 -35.60 -25.99
N ASN A 379 -1.32 -34.58 -26.14
CA ASN A 379 -1.52 -33.86 -27.41
C ASN A 379 -1.77 -34.82 -28.62
N GLY A 380 -2.53 -35.92 -28.40
CA GLY A 380 -2.83 -36.92 -29.42
C GLY A 380 -1.74 -37.97 -29.68
N ASN A 381 -0.60 -37.87 -29.00
CA ASN A 381 0.50 -38.84 -29.06
C ASN A 381 0.46 -39.81 -27.88
N GLN A 382 0.78 -41.06 -28.11
CA GLN A 382 1.03 -42.03 -27.03
C GLN A 382 2.52 -42.14 -26.78
N LEU A 383 2.95 -41.70 -25.60
CA LEU A 383 4.34 -41.68 -25.17
C LEU A 383 4.58 -42.80 -24.15
N TYR A 384 5.73 -43.43 -24.26
CA TYR A 384 6.16 -44.53 -23.39
C TYR A 384 7.48 -44.15 -22.71
N THR A 385 7.63 -44.54 -21.47
CA THR A 385 8.89 -44.41 -20.76
C THR A 385 9.00 -45.54 -19.74
N THR A 386 10.21 -45.72 -19.25
CA THR A 386 10.54 -46.52 -18.09
C THR A 386 11.44 -45.69 -17.18
N ALA A 387 11.77 -46.18 -16.02
CA ALA A 387 12.76 -45.55 -15.17
C ALA A 387 13.81 -46.55 -14.70
N SER A 388 15.02 -46.06 -14.53
CA SER A 388 16.06 -46.77 -13.78
C SER A 388 16.00 -46.29 -12.34
N ILE A 389 15.86 -47.20 -11.38
CA ILE A 389 15.60 -46.88 -9.98
C ILE A 389 16.72 -47.43 -9.10
N GLY A 390 17.34 -46.59 -8.28
CA GLY A 390 18.24 -47.00 -7.21
C GLY A 390 17.55 -46.91 -5.85
N ILE A 391 17.72 -47.88 -5.01
CA ILE A 391 17.14 -47.97 -3.67
C ILE A 391 18.26 -47.99 -2.64
N ALA A 392 18.18 -47.04 -1.68
CA ALA A 392 18.97 -47.10 -0.47
C ALA A 392 18.05 -46.96 0.75
N TRP A 393 18.33 -47.65 1.83
CA TRP A 393 17.51 -47.62 3.01
C TRP A 393 18.36 -47.56 4.29
N ASN A 394 17.80 -47.14 5.41
CA ASN A 394 18.54 -46.90 6.65
C ASN A 394 18.81 -48.19 7.44
N CYS A 395 19.43 -49.21 6.81
CA CYS A 395 19.90 -50.39 7.51
C CYS A 395 21.24 -50.16 8.26
N SER A 396 21.91 -49.07 7.97
CA SER A 396 23.13 -48.59 8.64
C SER A 396 22.92 -47.14 9.12
N SER A 397 23.67 -46.71 10.12
CA SER A 397 23.55 -45.35 10.66
C SER A 397 24.08 -44.29 9.66
N TYR A 398 23.18 -43.76 8.85
CA TYR A 398 23.49 -42.58 8.03
C TYR A 398 23.46 -41.34 8.93
N GLU A 399 24.50 -40.53 8.83
CA GLU A 399 24.58 -39.25 9.56
C GLU A 399 24.10 -38.07 8.70
N GLU A 400 24.36 -38.13 7.40
CA GLU A 400 24.07 -37.06 6.47
C GLU A 400 23.19 -37.49 5.29
N PRO A 401 22.23 -36.67 4.86
CA PRO A 401 21.40 -36.90 3.68
C PRO A 401 22.19 -37.19 2.40
N ALA A 402 23.33 -36.50 2.22
CA ALA A 402 24.14 -36.58 1.00
C ALA A 402 24.68 -38.00 0.76
N THR A 403 25.10 -38.71 1.80
CA THR A 403 25.65 -40.06 1.71
C THR A 403 24.56 -41.04 1.24
N LEU A 404 23.38 -40.99 1.82
CA LEU A 404 22.26 -41.87 1.46
C LEU A 404 21.81 -41.65 0.01
N LEU A 405 21.76 -40.38 -0.42
CA LEU A 405 21.43 -40.03 -1.80
C LEU A 405 22.48 -40.52 -2.78
N GLN A 406 23.76 -40.43 -2.45
CA GLN A 406 24.86 -40.93 -3.29
C GLN A 406 24.80 -42.45 -3.43
N ASP A 407 24.42 -43.16 -2.36
CA ASP A 407 24.23 -44.60 -2.41
C ASP A 407 23.04 -45.00 -3.29
N ALA A 408 21.93 -44.27 -3.18
CA ALA A 408 20.76 -44.47 -4.06
C ALA A 408 21.08 -44.15 -5.53
N ASP A 409 21.81 -43.06 -5.80
CA ASP A 409 22.26 -42.70 -7.15
C ASP A 409 23.20 -43.79 -7.75
N THR A 410 24.14 -44.27 -6.94
CA THR A 410 25.04 -45.36 -7.32
C THR A 410 24.26 -46.64 -7.69
N ALA A 411 23.24 -46.97 -6.92
CA ALA A 411 22.35 -48.10 -7.22
C ALA A 411 21.56 -47.82 -8.51
N MET A 412 21.03 -46.64 -8.71
CA MET A 412 20.31 -46.23 -9.95
C MET A 412 21.22 -46.39 -11.19
N TYR A 413 22.48 -45.96 -11.08
CA TYR A 413 23.44 -46.16 -12.17
C TYR A 413 23.72 -47.66 -12.48
N ARG A 414 23.72 -48.52 -11.46
CA ARG A 414 23.80 -49.99 -11.68
C ARG A 414 22.56 -50.49 -12.43
N ALA A 415 21.33 -50.03 -12.06
CA ALA A 415 20.12 -50.35 -12.78
C ALA A 415 20.18 -49.94 -14.28
N LYS A 416 20.69 -48.73 -14.58
CA LYS A 416 20.90 -48.30 -15.97
C LYS A 416 21.83 -49.23 -16.75
N ARG A 417 22.92 -49.71 -16.13
CA ARG A 417 23.87 -50.64 -16.76
C ARG A 417 23.33 -52.06 -16.94
N GLN A 418 22.38 -52.48 -16.14
CA GLN A 418 21.70 -53.77 -16.22
C GLN A 418 20.64 -53.88 -17.33
N GLY A 419 20.49 -52.82 -18.15
CA GLY A 419 19.56 -52.78 -19.27
C GLY A 419 18.41 -51.81 -19.12
N LYS A 420 18.44 -50.96 -18.13
CA LYS A 420 17.36 -49.98 -17.83
C LYS A 420 16.05 -50.66 -17.42
N ALA A 421 14.96 -49.89 -17.22
CA ALA A 421 13.64 -50.41 -16.86
C ALA A 421 13.65 -51.38 -15.66
N THR A 422 14.55 -51.16 -14.72
CA THR A 422 14.78 -52.02 -13.56
C THR A 422 15.18 -51.24 -12.32
N TYR A 423 15.28 -51.89 -11.19
CA TYR A 423 15.79 -51.29 -9.94
C TYR A 423 17.03 -52.05 -9.44
N ALA A 424 17.85 -51.37 -8.68
CA ALA A 424 18.95 -52.01 -7.95
C ALA A 424 18.97 -51.46 -6.51
N ILE A 425 19.49 -52.27 -5.58
CA ILE A 425 19.63 -51.94 -4.16
C ILE A 425 21.11 -51.70 -3.91
N PHE A 426 21.41 -50.67 -3.12
CA PHE A 426 22.76 -50.35 -2.67
C PHE A 426 23.26 -51.36 -1.65
#